data_5899a9154608022c4ed598eb698fbff1
#
_entry.id   5899a9154608022c4ed598eb698fbff1
#
_cell.length_a   1.000
_cell.length_b   1.000
_cell.length_c   1.000
_cell.angle_alpha   90.00
_cell.angle_beta   90.00
_cell.angle_gamma   90.00
#
_symmetry.space_group_name_H-M   'P 1'
#
loop_
_entity.id
_entity.type
_entity.pdbx_description
1 polymer ?
#
loop_
_entity_poly.entity_id
_entity_poly.type
_entity_poly.pdbx_seq_one_letter_code
_entity_poly.pdbx_strand_id
1 'polypeptide(L)'
;MANGAAARQSLSYSSSGGAIRLVCESLEGSGSLSAGGGNYGRIRLEANRFSGSLFALPQTAIVPPANPPVIWPKEDHPQVQVVSIGGTATAPDPRAHMDLTGADTVLGPRPAPENAEVRIRTRHLNPAAARVRVRLAPLADGRWLSFWFDGTLESTVGEDSFWIANCRFPAGYSAIQVIAEAP
;
A
#
# COMPACT_ATOMS: atom_id res chain seq x y z
N MET A 1 3.48 10.11 11.80
CA MET A 1 4.72 10.82 11.41
C MET A 1 5.46 9.99 10.37
N ALA A 2 6.00 10.62 9.31
CA ALA A 2 6.85 9.97 8.31
C ALA A 2 8.25 10.58 8.42
N ASN A 3 9.21 9.82 8.93
CA ASN A 3 10.58 10.26 9.11
C ASN A 3 11.53 9.42 8.25
N GLY A 4 12.45 10.05 7.56
CA GLY A 4 13.56 9.37 6.91
C GLY A 4 14.58 8.87 7.92
N ALA A 5 15.30 7.81 7.58
CA ALA A 5 16.37 7.30 8.44
C ALA A 5 17.56 8.27 8.47
N ALA A 6 18.16 8.48 9.64
CA ALA A 6 19.40 9.21 9.74
C ALA A 6 20.58 8.36 9.25
N ALA A 7 21.45 8.91 8.43
CA ALA A 7 22.67 8.24 8.01
C ALA A 7 23.63 8.09 9.19
N ARG A 8 24.30 6.95 9.30
CA ARG A 8 25.36 6.76 10.29
C ARG A 8 26.55 7.70 9.99
N GLN A 9 27.15 8.24 11.02
CA GLN A 9 28.10 9.35 11.05
C GLN A 9 29.42 9.20 10.25
N SER A 10 29.61 8.24 9.40
CA SER A 10 30.86 8.09 8.65
C SER A 10 30.85 8.55 7.21
N LEU A 11 29.67 8.88 6.67
CA LEU A 11 29.52 9.46 5.34
C LEU A 11 28.49 10.58 5.43
N SER A 12 28.85 11.77 5.00
CA SER A 12 28.02 12.99 5.05
C SER A 12 26.77 12.97 4.17
N TYR A 13 26.15 11.81 4.01
CA TYR A 13 24.91 11.64 3.28
C TYR A 13 23.76 11.45 4.26
N SER A 14 22.99 12.48 4.49
CA SER A 14 21.72 12.33 5.18
C SER A 14 20.65 11.83 4.23
N SER A 15 19.85 10.85 4.69
CA SER A 15 18.70 10.37 3.92
C SER A 15 17.65 11.47 3.78
N SER A 16 16.93 11.47 2.67
CA SER A 16 15.75 12.31 2.48
C SER A 16 14.68 11.93 3.51
N GLY A 17 13.91 12.90 3.96
CA GLY A 17 12.69 12.68 4.72
C GLY A 17 11.64 11.93 3.90
N GLY A 18 10.61 11.44 4.57
CA GLY A 18 9.47 10.77 3.93
C GLY A 18 8.58 11.72 3.12
N ALA A 19 7.51 11.18 2.55
CA ALA A 19 6.45 11.95 1.92
C ALA A 19 5.11 11.71 2.63
N ILE A 20 4.37 12.76 2.90
CA ILE A 20 3.01 12.71 3.43
C ILE A 20 2.11 13.41 2.42
N ARG A 21 1.08 12.71 1.94
CA ARG A 21 -0.02 13.32 1.20
C ARG A 21 -1.32 12.98 1.89
N LEU A 22 -2.05 14.00 2.33
CA LEU A 22 -3.39 13.86 2.86
C LEU A 22 -4.36 14.52 1.88
N VAL A 23 -5.40 13.79 1.51
CA VAL A 23 -6.46 14.27 0.62
C VAL A 23 -7.77 13.90 1.27
N CYS A 24 -8.59 14.89 1.58
CA CYS A 24 -9.86 14.68 2.27
C CYS A 24 -10.87 15.80 1.95
N GLU A 25 -12.12 15.56 2.23
CA GLU A 25 -13.15 16.59 2.15
C GLU A 25 -13.02 17.57 3.32
N SER A 26 -12.79 17.04 4.53
CA SER A 26 -12.67 17.84 5.75
C SER A 26 -11.43 17.37 6.53
N LEU A 27 -10.62 18.33 6.96
CA LEU A 27 -9.46 18.11 7.84
C LEU A 27 -9.73 18.89 9.13
N GLU A 28 -9.84 18.20 10.25
CA GLU A 28 -10.24 18.77 11.53
C GLU A 28 -9.28 18.41 12.65
N GLY A 29 -9.25 19.25 13.68
CA GLY A 29 -8.47 19.02 14.89
C GLY A 29 -7.16 19.78 14.96
N SER A 30 -6.31 19.35 15.91
CA SER A 30 -5.00 19.94 16.12
C SER A 30 -3.93 18.85 16.21
N GLY A 31 -2.74 19.16 15.70
CA GLY A 31 -1.66 18.19 15.72
C GLY A 31 -0.45 18.63 14.92
N SER A 32 0.47 17.67 14.69
CA SER A 32 1.66 17.91 13.91
C SER A 32 1.88 16.81 12.87
N LEU A 33 2.33 17.21 11.68
CA LEU A 33 2.82 16.33 10.64
C LEU A 33 4.31 16.58 10.45
N SER A 34 5.10 15.53 10.45
CA SER A 34 6.54 15.64 10.21
C SER A 34 6.97 14.64 9.14
N ALA A 35 7.58 15.16 8.09
CA ALA A 35 8.31 14.40 7.08
C ALA A 35 9.81 14.73 7.22
N GLY A 36 10.32 14.56 8.46
CA GLY A 36 11.69 14.83 8.81
C GLY A 36 12.63 13.68 8.43
N GLY A 37 13.92 13.95 8.56
CA GLY A 37 15.03 13.04 8.29
C GLY A 37 16.32 13.86 8.35
N GLY A 38 17.40 13.37 7.78
CA GLY A 38 18.62 14.18 7.60
C GLY A 38 18.38 15.40 6.69
N ASN A 39 17.48 15.27 5.73
CA ASN A 39 16.88 16.35 4.97
C ASN A 39 15.36 16.30 5.07
N TYR A 40 14.69 17.44 4.82
CA TYR A 40 13.23 17.47 4.82
C TYR A 40 12.66 16.68 3.65
N GLY A 41 11.59 15.98 3.92
CA GLY A 41 10.75 15.32 2.92
C GLY A 41 9.74 16.27 2.29
N ARG A 42 8.58 15.74 1.93
CA ARG A 42 7.49 16.50 1.32
C ARG A 42 6.19 16.26 2.06
N ILE A 43 5.43 17.35 2.28
CA ILE A 43 4.06 17.27 2.80
C ILE A 43 3.15 17.99 1.82
N ARG A 44 2.05 17.34 1.42
CA ARG A 44 0.99 17.93 0.61
C ARG A 44 -0.36 17.65 1.28
N LEU A 45 -1.08 18.72 1.55
CA LEU A 45 -2.39 18.69 2.18
C LEU A 45 -3.44 19.25 1.21
N GLU A 46 -4.42 18.44 0.89
CA GLU A 46 -5.51 18.79 0.01
C GLU A 46 -6.83 18.57 0.78
N ALA A 47 -7.54 19.64 1.10
CA ALA A 47 -8.81 19.58 1.80
C ALA A 47 -9.75 20.71 1.33
N ASN A 48 -11.05 20.42 1.18
CA ASN A 48 -12.04 21.44 0.87
C ASN A 48 -12.38 22.27 2.11
N ARG A 49 -12.33 21.68 3.29
CA ARG A 49 -12.57 22.33 4.58
C ARG A 49 -11.45 22.01 5.55
N PHE A 50 -11.04 23.03 6.29
CA PHE A 50 -10.09 22.87 7.38
C PHE A 50 -10.60 23.62 8.62
N SER A 51 -10.63 22.92 9.74
CA SER A 51 -10.89 23.53 11.04
C SER A 51 -9.94 22.99 12.09
N GLY A 52 -9.15 23.88 12.68
CA GLY A 52 -8.19 23.48 13.70
C GLY A 52 -6.83 24.15 13.58
N SER A 53 -5.82 23.55 14.20
CA SER A 53 -4.44 24.03 14.18
C SER A 53 -3.51 22.87 13.84
N LEU A 54 -2.83 22.98 12.70
CA LEU A 54 -1.92 21.95 12.22
C LEU A 54 -0.51 22.54 12.04
N PHE A 55 0.45 21.91 12.70
CA PHE A 55 1.87 22.20 12.47
C PHE A 55 2.45 21.19 11.46
N ALA A 56 3.08 21.66 10.41
CA ALA A 56 3.71 20.80 9.41
C ALA A 56 5.21 21.13 9.27
N LEU A 57 6.05 20.09 9.23
CA LEU A 57 7.47 20.21 9.00
C LEU A 57 7.92 19.23 7.89
N PRO A 58 8.28 19.68 6.67
CA PRO A 58 8.36 21.09 6.24
C PRO A 58 6.98 21.78 6.23
N GLN A 59 7.02 23.10 6.37
CA GLN A 59 5.80 23.90 6.27
C GLN A 59 5.09 23.67 4.93
N THR A 60 3.78 23.56 4.98
CA THR A 60 2.95 23.40 3.79
C THR A 60 1.63 24.15 3.96
N ALA A 61 1.08 24.63 2.87
CA ALA A 61 -0.26 25.17 2.84
C ALA A 61 -1.28 24.03 2.63
N ILE A 62 -2.48 24.22 3.17
CA ILE A 62 -3.64 23.40 2.85
C ILE A 62 -4.29 24.03 1.60
N VAL A 63 -4.45 23.26 0.56
CA VAL A 63 -5.03 23.69 -0.70
C VAL A 63 -6.28 22.89 -1.02
N PRO A 64 -7.30 23.47 -1.65
CA PRO A 64 -8.40 22.68 -2.16
C PRO A 64 -7.87 21.72 -3.23
N PRO A 65 -8.36 20.47 -3.28
CA PRO A 65 -8.00 19.56 -4.34
C PRO A 65 -8.45 20.10 -5.71
N ALA A 66 -7.61 19.96 -6.71
CA ALA A 66 -7.91 20.47 -8.08
C ALA A 66 -9.16 19.84 -8.70
N ASN A 67 -9.47 18.63 -8.28
CA ASN A 67 -10.71 17.89 -8.55
C ASN A 67 -11.10 17.13 -7.29
N PRO A 68 -12.38 16.70 -7.14
CA PRO A 68 -12.73 15.83 -6.01
C PRO A 68 -11.69 14.69 -5.95
N PRO A 69 -11.02 14.53 -4.83
CA PRO A 69 -9.93 13.55 -4.76
C PRO A 69 -10.52 12.18 -4.94
N VAL A 70 -10.11 11.50 -6.00
CA VAL A 70 -10.38 10.08 -6.12
C VAL A 70 -9.45 9.38 -5.14
N ILE A 71 -9.85 9.32 -3.89
CA ILE A 71 -9.11 8.61 -2.83
C ILE A 71 -9.25 7.11 -3.07
N TRP A 72 -10.36 6.70 -3.64
CA TRP A 72 -10.66 5.33 -4.02
C TRP A 72 -11.23 5.31 -5.43
N PRO A 73 -10.89 4.33 -6.26
CA PRO A 73 -11.44 4.25 -7.60
C PRO A 73 -12.97 4.13 -7.54
N LYS A 74 -13.65 4.81 -8.46
CA LYS A 74 -15.09 4.65 -8.64
C LYS A 74 -15.39 3.19 -9.02
N GLU A 75 -16.64 2.77 -8.84
CA GLU A 75 -17.06 1.39 -9.11
C GLU A 75 -16.78 0.93 -10.54
N ASP A 76 -16.83 1.85 -11.51
CA ASP A 76 -16.57 1.62 -12.94
C ASP A 76 -15.08 1.71 -13.33
N HIS A 77 -14.20 2.05 -12.41
CA HIS A 77 -12.77 2.13 -12.66
C HIS A 77 -12.08 0.77 -12.52
N PRO A 78 -10.91 0.56 -13.16
CA PRO A 78 -10.10 -0.62 -12.94
C PRO A 78 -9.78 -0.84 -11.47
N GLN A 79 -10.02 -2.04 -10.99
CA GLN A 79 -9.81 -2.42 -9.60
C GLN A 79 -8.94 -3.68 -9.52
N VAL A 80 -8.16 -3.77 -8.47
CA VAL A 80 -7.40 -4.98 -8.12
C VAL A 80 -7.52 -5.24 -6.62
N GLN A 81 -7.77 -6.50 -6.26
CA GLN A 81 -7.96 -6.93 -4.88
C GLN A 81 -7.31 -8.28 -4.64
N VAL A 82 -6.64 -8.45 -3.53
CA VAL A 82 -6.27 -9.78 -3.02
C VAL A 82 -7.51 -10.40 -2.41
N VAL A 83 -7.88 -11.60 -2.82
CA VAL A 83 -9.08 -12.31 -2.37
C VAL A 83 -8.73 -13.29 -1.26
N SER A 84 -7.63 -14.01 -1.43
CA SER A 84 -7.16 -14.96 -0.44
C SER A 84 -5.66 -15.19 -0.54
N ILE A 85 -5.07 -15.66 0.56
CA ILE A 85 -3.67 -16.06 0.66
C ILE A 85 -3.62 -17.42 1.31
N GLY A 86 -3.08 -18.42 0.61
CA GLY A 86 -3.00 -19.79 1.11
C GLY A 86 -4.36 -20.39 1.51
N GLY A 87 -5.42 -20.01 0.80
CA GLY A 87 -6.80 -20.42 1.09
C GLY A 87 -7.48 -19.61 2.19
N THR A 88 -6.78 -18.73 2.90
CA THR A 88 -7.38 -17.83 3.91
C THR A 88 -7.86 -16.56 3.23
N ALA A 89 -9.15 -16.25 3.39
CA ALA A 89 -9.73 -15.02 2.82
C ALA A 89 -9.10 -13.77 3.43
N THR A 90 -8.86 -12.76 2.61
CA THR A 90 -8.45 -11.42 3.05
C THR A 90 -9.68 -10.57 3.40
N ALA A 91 -9.46 -9.46 4.09
CA ALA A 91 -10.51 -8.51 4.37
C ALA A 91 -11.16 -8.02 3.06
N PRO A 92 -12.50 -8.04 2.94
CA PRO A 92 -13.17 -7.66 1.70
C PRO A 92 -13.03 -6.17 1.38
N ASP A 93 -12.87 -5.34 2.39
CA ASP A 93 -12.63 -3.91 2.26
C ASP A 93 -11.42 -3.48 3.11
N PRO A 94 -10.23 -3.37 2.49
CA PRO A 94 -9.03 -2.97 3.23
C PRO A 94 -9.12 -1.57 3.85
N ARG A 95 -10.07 -0.73 3.42
CA ARG A 95 -10.33 0.59 4.02
C ARG A 95 -10.93 0.50 5.42
N ALA A 96 -11.59 -0.60 5.75
CA ALA A 96 -12.24 -0.80 7.04
C ALA A 96 -11.25 -1.24 8.13
N HIS A 97 -10.09 -1.77 7.76
CA HIS A 97 -9.09 -2.28 8.69
C HIS A 97 -7.86 -1.37 8.71
N MET A 98 -7.88 -0.44 9.68
CA MET A 98 -6.72 0.40 10.02
C MET A 98 -6.00 -0.11 11.27
N ASP A 99 -6.12 -1.39 11.58
CA ASP A 99 -5.36 -1.97 12.69
C ASP A 99 -3.91 -2.17 12.25
N LEU A 100 -3.06 -1.24 12.68
CA LEU A 100 -1.62 -1.27 12.41
C LEU A 100 -0.85 -2.23 13.32
N THR A 101 -1.54 -2.87 14.27
CA THR A 101 -0.91 -3.74 15.28
C THR A 101 -1.04 -5.23 14.95
N GLY A 102 -1.96 -5.60 14.08
CA GLY A 102 -2.22 -6.97 13.64
C GLY A 102 -1.86 -7.23 12.18
N ALA A 103 -1.79 -8.48 11.81
CA ALA A 103 -1.73 -8.90 10.42
C ALA A 103 -3.14 -8.98 9.82
N ASP A 104 -3.33 -8.46 8.60
CA ASP A 104 -4.62 -8.56 7.88
C ASP A 104 -5.01 -10.02 7.60
N THR A 105 -4.01 -10.90 7.45
CA THR A 105 -4.19 -12.33 7.23
C THR A 105 -3.13 -13.10 7.99
N VAL A 106 -3.56 -14.10 8.77
CA VAL A 106 -2.66 -15.00 9.48
C VAL A 106 -2.68 -16.35 8.78
N LEU A 107 -1.54 -16.73 8.22
CA LEU A 107 -1.33 -18.09 7.70
C LEU A 107 -1.00 -19.01 8.88
N GLY A 108 -1.67 -20.18 8.94
CA GLY A 108 -1.43 -21.15 9.99
C GLY A 108 0.04 -21.62 10.05
N PRO A 109 0.42 -22.33 11.13
CA PRO A 109 1.76 -22.86 11.28
C PRO A 109 2.10 -23.79 10.13
N ARG A 110 3.16 -23.46 9.40
CA ARG A 110 3.66 -24.20 8.25
C ARG A 110 5.16 -24.36 8.37
N PRO A 111 5.73 -25.46 7.88
CA PRO A 111 7.16 -25.49 7.71
C PRO A 111 7.57 -24.38 6.73
N ALA A 112 8.50 -23.53 7.14
CA ALA A 112 9.01 -22.43 6.30
C ALA A 112 10.10 -22.93 5.36
N PRO A 113 10.26 -22.32 4.17
CA PRO A 113 9.35 -21.42 3.45
C PRO A 113 8.42 -22.22 2.53
N GLU A 114 7.14 -21.97 2.62
CA GLU A 114 6.16 -22.62 1.75
C GLU A 114 5.68 -21.71 0.64
N ASN A 115 5.40 -22.31 -0.52
CA ASN A 115 4.65 -21.65 -1.56
C ASN A 115 3.19 -21.57 -1.11
N ALA A 116 2.64 -20.38 -1.10
CA ALA A 116 1.24 -20.15 -0.87
C ALA A 116 0.65 -19.44 -2.09
N GLU A 117 -0.53 -19.89 -2.46
CA GLU A 117 -1.30 -19.27 -3.53
C GLU A 117 -1.84 -17.93 -3.05
N VAL A 118 -1.59 -16.88 -3.82
CA VAL A 118 -2.24 -15.57 -3.69
C VAL A 118 -3.27 -15.47 -4.79
N ARG A 119 -4.54 -15.46 -4.42
CA ARG A 119 -5.65 -15.28 -5.35
C ARG A 119 -6.04 -13.82 -5.44
N ILE A 120 -6.11 -13.32 -6.66
CA ILE A 120 -6.31 -11.91 -6.97
C ILE A 120 -7.54 -11.79 -7.85
N ARG A 121 -8.38 -10.79 -7.58
CA ARG A 121 -9.47 -10.37 -8.45
C ARG A 121 -9.11 -9.05 -9.10
N THR A 122 -9.27 -8.95 -10.40
CA THR A 122 -9.32 -7.68 -11.13
C THR A 122 -10.70 -7.46 -11.69
N ARG A 123 -11.15 -6.20 -11.73
CA ARG A 123 -12.44 -5.81 -12.30
C ARG A 123 -12.22 -4.61 -13.24
N HIS A 124 -13.02 -4.53 -14.31
CA HIS A 124 -12.93 -3.49 -15.34
C HIS A 124 -11.54 -3.38 -15.97
N LEU A 125 -10.88 -4.52 -16.13
CA LEU A 125 -9.56 -4.65 -16.74
C LEU A 125 -9.64 -5.73 -17.83
N ASN A 126 -9.13 -5.43 -19.03
CA ASN A 126 -9.07 -6.43 -20.09
C ASN A 126 -8.02 -7.50 -19.72
N PRO A 127 -8.42 -8.74 -19.39
CA PRO A 127 -7.48 -9.76 -18.94
C PRO A 127 -6.51 -10.22 -20.03
N ALA A 128 -6.85 -10.07 -21.30
CA ALA A 128 -5.95 -10.45 -22.40
C ALA A 128 -4.78 -9.48 -22.56
N ALA A 129 -4.92 -8.24 -22.07
CA ALA A 129 -3.90 -7.22 -22.14
C ALA A 129 -3.25 -6.92 -20.78
N ALA A 130 -3.87 -7.37 -19.69
CA ALA A 130 -3.40 -7.08 -18.36
C ALA A 130 -2.22 -8.00 -17.97
N ARG A 131 -1.27 -7.41 -17.26
CA ARG A 131 -0.24 -8.14 -16.51
C ARG A 131 -0.45 -7.92 -15.02
N VAL A 132 -0.64 -9.01 -14.28
CA VAL A 132 -0.81 -8.97 -12.83
C VAL A 132 0.45 -9.50 -12.16
N ARG A 133 0.96 -8.77 -11.17
CA ARG A 133 2.15 -9.17 -10.41
C ARG A 133 1.94 -8.96 -8.93
N VAL A 134 2.51 -9.84 -8.14
CA VAL A 134 2.55 -9.75 -6.68
C VAL A 134 3.97 -9.40 -6.25
N ARG A 135 4.09 -8.31 -5.51
CA ARG A 135 5.30 -7.99 -4.76
C ARG A 135 5.14 -8.48 -3.34
N LEU A 136 6.00 -9.38 -2.94
CA LEU A 136 6.11 -9.86 -1.57
C LEU A 136 7.32 -9.19 -0.92
N ALA A 137 7.11 -8.54 0.22
CA ALA A 137 8.16 -7.90 0.98
C ALA A 137 8.19 -8.48 2.40
N PRO A 138 8.94 -9.56 2.66
CA PRO A 138 9.14 -10.08 3.99
C PRO A 138 10.08 -9.21 4.81
N LEU A 139 9.82 -9.15 6.11
CA LEU A 139 10.73 -8.55 7.08
C LEU A 139 11.72 -9.61 7.56
N ALA A 140 12.98 -9.48 7.18
CA ALA A 140 14.07 -10.38 7.60
C ALA A 140 15.22 -9.57 8.20
N ASP A 141 15.65 -9.91 9.40
CA ASP A 141 16.73 -9.24 10.14
C ASP A 141 16.58 -7.71 10.20
N GLY A 142 15.34 -7.25 10.43
CA GLY A 142 15.01 -5.84 10.49
C GLY A 142 15.02 -5.10 9.13
N ARG A 143 15.09 -5.83 8.03
CA ARG A 143 15.08 -5.27 6.67
C ARG A 143 13.93 -5.84 5.86
N TRP A 144 13.28 -4.98 5.08
CA TRP A 144 12.31 -5.40 4.08
C TRP A 144 13.03 -5.86 2.82
N LEU A 145 12.85 -7.13 2.47
CA LEU A 145 13.27 -7.68 1.17
C LEU A 145 12.17 -7.41 0.12
N SER A 146 12.42 -7.75 -1.12
CA SER A 146 11.42 -7.57 -2.17
C SER A 146 11.54 -8.66 -3.23
N PHE A 147 10.47 -9.42 -3.42
CA PHE A 147 10.37 -10.48 -4.42
C PHE A 147 9.14 -10.23 -5.29
N TRP A 148 9.24 -10.56 -6.58
CA TRP A 148 8.16 -10.41 -7.53
C TRP A 148 7.72 -11.77 -8.05
N PHE A 149 6.40 -11.95 -8.17
CA PHE A 149 5.78 -13.16 -8.69
C PHE A 149 4.75 -12.74 -9.74
N ASP A 150 4.78 -13.37 -10.90
CA ASP A 150 3.79 -13.14 -11.95
C ASP A 150 2.50 -13.89 -11.62
N GLY A 151 1.36 -13.22 -11.85
CA GLY A 151 0.04 -13.82 -11.76
C GLY A 151 -0.33 -14.48 -13.08
N THR A 152 -0.92 -15.66 -12.99
CA THR A 152 -1.51 -16.37 -14.12
C THR A 152 -3.03 -16.24 -14.07
N LEU A 153 -3.64 -15.90 -15.20
CA LEU A 153 -5.09 -15.84 -15.31
C LEU A 153 -5.69 -17.24 -15.11
N GLU A 154 -6.59 -17.36 -14.14
CA GLU A 154 -7.31 -18.61 -13.83
C GLU A 154 -8.66 -18.66 -14.55
N SER A 155 -9.44 -17.60 -14.42
CA SER A 155 -10.81 -17.56 -14.95
C SER A 155 -11.30 -16.12 -15.10
N THR A 156 -12.37 -15.97 -15.88
CA THR A 156 -13.11 -14.72 -16.03
C THR A 156 -14.60 -15.00 -15.84
N VAL A 157 -15.25 -14.21 -14.99
CA VAL A 157 -16.68 -14.33 -14.69
C VAL A 157 -17.30 -12.94 -14.73
N GLY A 158 -18.05 -12.64 -15.77
CA GLY A 158 -18.60 -11.30 -16.01
C GLY A 158 -17.49 -10.27 -16.17
N GLU A 159 -17.47 -9.25 -15.31
CA GLU A 159 -16.47 -8.20 -15.30
C GLU A 159 -15.25 -8.52 -14.43
N ASP A 160 -15.32 -9.61 -13.68
CA ASP A 160 -14.25 -10.03 -12.78
C ASP A 160 -13.33 -11.03 -13.47
N SER A 161 -12.03 -10.85 -13.32
CA SER A 161 -11.01 -11.82 -13.71
C SER A 161 -10.22 -12.25 -12.49
N PHE A 162 -9.98 -13.55 -12.36
CA PHE A 162 -9.27 -14.16 -11.25
C PHE A 162 -7.90 -14.63 -11.68
N TRP A 163 -6.92 -14.33 -10.85
CA TRP A 163 -5.51 -14.61 -11.10
C TRP A 163 -4.91 -15.34 -9.91
N ILE A 164 -3.94 -16.18 -10.19
CA ILE A 164 -3.18 -16.92 -9.18
C ILE A 164 -1.70 -16.60 -9.31
N ALA A 165 -1.08 -16.23 -8.18
CA ALA A 165 0.36 -16.13 -8.06
C ALA A 165 0.83 -17.05 -6.94
N ASN A 166 1.80 -17.93 -7.23
CA ASN A 166 2.44 -18.79 -6.23
C ASN A 166 3.61 -18.05 -5.59
N CYS A 167 3.40 -17.57 -4.37
CA CYS A 167 4.37 -16.77 -3.64
C CYS A 167 5.03 -17.61 -2.53
N ARG A 168 6.35 -17.45 -2.38
CA ARG A 168 7.11 -18.13 -1.34
C ARG A 168 7.19 -17.26 -0.09
N PHE A 169 6.38 -17.58 0.91
CA PHE A 169 6.33 -16.84 2.18
C PHE A 169 7.36 -17.39 3.15
N PRO A 170 8.31 -16.58 3.62
CA PRO A 170 9.14 -16.94 4.76
C PRO A 170 8.33 -16.84 6.06
N ALA A 171 8.86 -17.42 7.14
CA ALA A 171 8.29 -17.20 8.47
C ALA A 171 8.36 -15.72 8.87
N GLY A 172 7.39 -15.27 9.66
CA GLY A 172 7.32 -13.91 10.17
C GLY A 172 6.40 -13.00 9.34
N TYR A 173 6.62 -11.71 9.45
CA TYR A 173 5.80 -10.69 8.78
C TYR A 173 6.21 -10.50 7.32
N SER A 174 5.21 -10.40 6.46
CA SER A 174 5.40 -10.04 5.07
C SER A 174 4.33 -9.02 4.64
N ALA A 175 4.72 -8.01 3.90
CA ALA A 175 3.78 -7.12 3.21
C ALA A 175 3.55 -7.61 1.78
N ILE A 176 2.32 -7.52 1.30
CA ILE A 176 1.93 -7.85 -0.08
C ILE A 176 1.44 -6.59 -0.78
N GLN A 177 1.91 -6.39 -1.99
CA GLN A 177 1.38 -5.40 -2.92
C GLN A 177 1.05 -6.10 -4.24
N VAL A 178 -0.15 -5.90 -4.74
CA VAL A 178 -0.55 -6.38 -6.06
C VAL A 178 -0.59 -5.21 -7.03
N ILE A 179 -0.03 -5.41 -8.20
CA ILE A 179 -0.05 -4.45 -9.30
C ILE A 179 -0.68 -5.12 -10.50
N ALA A 180 -1.67 -4.46 -11.07
CA ALA A 180 -2.24 -4.82 -12.37
C ALA A 180 -1.90 -3.69 -13.35
N GLU A 181 -1.16 -4.02 -14.39
CA GLU A 181 -0.75 -3.11 -15.45
C GLU A 181 -1.57 -3.46 -16.69
N ALA A 182 -2.18 -2.45 -17.31
CA ALA A 182 -2.74 -2.55 -18.65
C ALA A 182 -1.97 -1.59 -19.56
N PRO A 183 -1.71 -1.97 -20.83
CA PRO A 183 -1.05 -1.11 -21.79
C PRO A 183 -1.91 0.10 -22.17
#